data_8488631e800dd91930f3d95003aa36d2
#
_entry.id   8488631e800dd91930f3d95003aa36d2
#
_cell.length_a   1.000
_cell.length_b   1.000
_cell.length_c   1.000
_cell.angle_alpha   90.00
_cell.angle_beta   90.00
_cell.angle_gamma   90.00
#
_symmetry.space_group_name_H-M   'P 1'
#
loop_
_entity.id
_entity.type
_entity.pdbx_description
1 polymer ?
#
loop_
_entity_poly.entity_id
_entity_poly.type
_entity_poly.pdbx_seq_one_letter_code
_entity_poly.pdbx_strand_id
1 'polypeptide(L)'
;MKQLIQIRYKNNKKTLKVETGSNLSDIFSKLNIDMPYPPVNAKVNNKVEGMHYRVYNSKDVEFLDITTPSGSRAYTRTLFFVLCKAVHKLFPGSRVVIDIPVSNGYYCDLRIGRPLTVDDATAIRQEMQSIVNRAIPIRRHEVPTEEAIAMFEKYGHHDKALLLRTTGKLYTLYYDIEGFVDYFYGTMLTNTAQLTLFGVEKYYDGLLLRIPSMRNPMQLGTLIRQDKMFEIFQEHHRWQRLLGMSTVGMFNEAVSQGHATEIINVSEALQEKKIAHIAEEISKRESVKMVLIAGPSSSGKTTTCKRLSIQLVCNGIRPVPISLDDYFVDRELTPRDEKGEYDFESIHALNLELLNKQLAQLFRGEEVELPKYNFIKGKSEQSGVKMRMHPGDVLVIEGIHALNPELTAQIDDALKYRVYASALTTILLDDHNYIPTTDNRLLRRIIRDDKQRGCTAKDTIGRWASVRAGENKWIFPYQENADAMFNTAMIYELAAIKTQAEPLLEQVPENCDEYAEAYRLRKFLGYFSAIDHSALPPTSLLREFLGGSSFTY
;
A
#
# COMPACT_ATOMS: atom_id res chain seq x y z
N MET A 1 -28.19 38.83 10.63
CA MET A 1 -26.82 38.98 10.07
C MET A 1 -26.11 37.66 10.19
N LYS A 2 -25.50 37.14 9.12
CA LYS A 2 -24.68 35.96 9.20
C LYS A 2 -23.41 36.31 9.99
N GLN A 3 -23.01 35.44 10.92
CA GLN A 3 -21.84 35.64 11.76
C GLN A 3 -20.57 35.50 10.89
N LEU A 4 -19.59 36.40 11.10
CA LEU A 4 -18.29 36.31 10.45
C LEU A 4 -17.35 35.43 11.29
N ILE A 5 -16.69 34.50 10.62
CA ILE A 5 -15.66 33.63 11.20
C ILE A 5 -14.34 33.88 10.51
N GLN A 6 -13.21 33.50 11.18
CA GLN A 6 -11.87 33.74 10.69
C GLN A 6 -11.27 32.45 10.11
N ILE A 7 -10.78 32.51 8.89
CA ILE A 7 -10.02 31.44 8.25
C ILE A 7 -8.56 31.88 8.16
N ARG A 8 -7.67 31.07 8.71
CA ARG A 8 -6.23 31.27 8.60
C ARG A 8 -5.66 30.28 7.58
N TYR A 9 -5.09 30.81 6.50
CA TYR A 9 -4.41 29.99 5.50
C TYR A 9 -2.98 29.68 5.96
N LYS A 10 -2.68 28.40 6.20
CA LYS A 10 -1.43 27.95 6.82
C LYS A 10 -0.18 28.30 6.04
N ASN A 11 -0.22 28.17 4.71
CA ASN A 11 1.01 28.25 3.88
C ASN A 11 1.65 29.64 3.87
N ASN A 12 0.85 30.71 3.94
CA ASN A 12 1.36 32.10 3.92
C ASN A 12 0.84 32.94 5.09
N LYS A 13 0.17 32.34 6.07
CA LYS A 13 -0.42 32.98 7.26
C LYS A 13 -1.46 34.07 6.97
N LYS A 14 -1.95 34.17 5.70
CA LYS A 14 -3.06 35.07 5.37
C LYS A 14 -4.31 34.70 6.17
N THR A 15 -5.06 35.71 6.55
CA THR A 15 -6.32 35.55 7.29
C THR A 15 -7.45 36.19 6.51
N LEU A 16 -8.58 35.49 6.41
CA LEU A 16 -9.78 35.95 5.74
C LEU A 16 -10.99 35.85 6.68
N LYS A 17 -11.83 36.89 6.73
CA LYS A 17 -13.14 36.81 7.39
C LYS A 17 -14.18 36.37 6.36
N VAL A 18 -14.90 35.29 6.65
CA VAL A 18 -15.96 34.74 5.80
C VAL A 18 -17.25 34.55 6.59
N GLU A 19 -18.37 34.48 5.91
CA GLU A 19 -19.65 34.15 6.54
C GLU A 19 -19.65 32.68 7.00
N THR A 20 -20.24 32.42 8.17
CA THR A 20 -20.47 31.04 8.64
C THR A 20 -21.28 30.24 7.60
N GLY A 21 -20.90 29.01 7.34
CA GLY A 21 -21.48 28.13 6.31
C GLY A 21 -20.87 28.31 4.90
N SER A 22 -19.83 29.17 4.73
CA SER A 22 -19.06 29.22 3.48
C SER A 22 -18.36 27.89 3.21
N ASN A 23 -18.33 27.44 1.95
CA ASN A 23 -17.60 26.23 1.58
C ASN A 23 -16.12 26.54 1.25
N LEU A 24 -15.28 25.50 1.16
CA LEU A 24 -13.85 25.66 0.89
C LEU A 24 -13.57 26.21 -0.51
N SER A 25 -14.39 25.91 -1.51
CA SER A 25 -14.26 26.46 -2.88
C SER A 25 -14.45 27.98 -2.90
N ASP A 26 -15.47 28.48 -2.20
CA ASP A 26 -15.73 29.93 -2.09
C ASP A 26 -14.62 30.63 -1.29
N ILE A 27 -14.10 29.97 -0.25
CA ILE A 27 -13.01 30.51 0.56
C ILE A 27 -11.73 30.60 -0.27
N PHE A 28 -11.40 29.56 -1.06
CA PHE A 28 -10.24 29.57 -1.94
C PHE A 28 -10.30 30.74 -2.94
N SER A 29 -11.44 30.90 -3.62
CA SER A 29 -11.63 31.98 -4.59
C SER A 29 -11.44 33.35 -3.95
N LYS A 30 -11.95 33.57 -2.72
CA LYS A 30 -11.82 34.85 -1.98
C LYS A 30 -10.41 35.12 -1.46
N LEU A 31 -9.64 34.07 -1.16
CA LEU A 31 -8.27 34.23 -0.69
C LEU A 31 -7.30 34.67 -1.78
N ASN A 32 -7.70 34.51 -3.05
CA ASN A 32 -6.88 34.82 -4.22
C ASN A 32 -5.45 34.24 -4.06
N ILE A 33 -5.39 32.92 -3.89
CA ILE A 33 -4.14 32.16 -3.68
C ILE A 33 -3.66 31.67 -5.04
N ASP A 34 -2.38 31.89 -5.31
CA ASP A 34 -1.69 31.28 -6.43
C ASP A 34 -1.18 29.88 -6.02
N MET A 35 -1.56 28.85 -6.76
CA MET A 35 -1.11 27.47 -6.60
C MET A 35 -0.69 26.92 -7.97
N PRO A 36 0.34 26.06 -8.03
CA PRO A 36 0.80 25.45 -9.29
C PRO A 36 -0.31 24.69 -10.03
N TYR A 37 -1.21 24.08 -9.26
CA TYR A 37 -2.38 23.35 -9.77
C TYR A 37 -3.63 23.69 -8.96
N PRO A 38 -4.83 23.55 -9.54
CA PRO A 38 -6.08 23.81 -8.81
C PRO A 38 -6.21 22.95 -7.55
N PRO A 39 -6.80 23.49 -6.47
CA PRO A 39 -7.01 22.72 -5.25
C PRO A 39 -8.02 21.60 -5.48
N VAL A 40 -7.71 20.45 -4.91
CA VAL A 40 -8.51 19.23 -4.98
C VAL A 40 -9.27 18.98 -3.67
N ASN A 41 -8.61 19.24 -2.57
CA ASN A 41 -9.15 19.16 -1.21
C ASN A 41 -8.35 20.11 -0.29
N ALA A 42 -8.65 20.11 1.00
CA ALA A 42 -7.89 20.89 1.96
C ALA A 42 -7.76 20.17 3.30
N LYS A 43 -6.67 20.45 4.04
CA LYS A 43 -6.62 20.15 5.47
C LYS A 43 -7.34 21.28 6.24
N VAL A 44 -8.34 20.92 7.01
CA VAL A 44 -9.07 21.81 7.93
C VAL A 44 -8.74 21.37 9.35
N ASN A 45 -7.99 22.18 10.09
CA ASN A 45 -7.42 21.78 11.38
C ASN A 45 -6.77 20.39 11.29
N ASN A 46 -5.90 20.18 10.30
CA ASN A 46 -5.19 18.92 10.01
C ASN A 46 -6.07 17.70 9.68
N LYS A 47 -7.37 17.87 9.40
CA LYS A 47 -8.22 16.81 8.81
C LYS A 47 -8.46 17.12 7.34
N VAL A 48 -8.34 16.10 6.47
CA VAL A 48 -8.59 16.27 5.04
C VAL A 48 -10.08 16.29 4.78
N GLU A 49 -10.53 17.41 4.15
CA GLU A 49 -11.92 17.65 3.77
C GLU A 49 -12.01 17.97 2.27
N GLY A 50 -13.11 17.55 1.64
CA GLY A 50 -13.39 17.90 0.25
C GLY A 50 -13.76 19.39 0.09
N MET A 51 -13.65 19.93 -1.12
CA MET A 51 -13.93 21.33 -1.41
C MET A 51 -15.40 21.75 -1.15
N HIS A 52 -16.30 20.78 -0.99
CA HIS A 52 -17.70 21.01 -0.56
C HIS A 52 -17.86 21.33 0.93
N TYR A 53 -16.83 21.05 1.74
CA TYR A 53 -16.89 21.19 3.19
C TYR A 53 -17.26 22.63 3.59
N ARG A 54 -18.23 22.77 4.49
CA ARG A 54 -18.70 24.07 5.00
C ARG A 54 -18.09 24.35 6.37
N VAL A 55 -17.58 25.55 6.56
CA VAL A 55 -16.99 26.00 7.81
C VAL A 55 -18.01 26.81 8.62
N TYR A 56 -18.15 26.44 9.91
CA TYR A 56 -19.10 27.09 10.82
C TYR A 56 -18.42 27.83 11.97
N ASN A 57 -17.12 27.64 12.15
CA ASN A 57 -16.29 28.33 13.12
C ASN A 57 -14.90 28.60 12.54
N SER A 58 -14.10 29.41 13.24
CA SER A 58 -12.73 29.73 12.78
C SER A 58 -11.87 28.48 12.65
N LYS A 59 -11.11 28.40 11.55
CA LYS A 59 -10.31 27.21 11.16
C LYS A 59 -8.98 27.63 10.55
N ASP A 60 -8.00 26.75 10.76
CA ASP A 60 -6.79 26.71 9.96
C ASP A 60 -7.04 25.85 8.71
N VAL A 61 -6.69 26.38 7.53
CA VAL A 61 -6.92 25.72 6.26
C VAL A 61 -5.61 25.67 5.46
N GLU A 62 -5.31 24.51 4.88
CA GLU A 62 -4.22 24.29 3.93
C GLU A 62 -4.80 23.63 2.68
N PHE A 63 -4.81 24.33 1.54
CA PHE A 63 -5.31 23.75 0.29
C PHE A 63 -4.28 22.81 -0.32
N LEU A 64 -4.76 21.70 -0.86
CA LEU A 64 -3.95 20.61 -1.41
C LEU A 64 -4.32 20.37 -2.87
N ASP A 65 -3.32 20.32 -3.74
CA ASP A 65 -3.48 20.01 -5.15
C ASP A 65 -3.15 18.53 -5.46
N ILE A 66 -3.18 18.18 -6.74
CA ILE A 66 -2.93 16.82 -7.24
C ILE A 66 -1.51 16.29 -6.95
N THR A 67 -0.54 17.17 -6.70
CA THR A 67 0.85 16.76 -6.38
C THR A 67 0.99 16.19 -4.98
N THR A 68 -0.01 16.43 -4.12
CA THR A 68 -0.06 15.85 -2.78
C THR A 68 -0.65 14.44 -2.78
N PRO A 69 -0.24 13.53 -1.87
CA PRO A 69 -0.81 12.19 -1.78
C PRO A 69 -2.34 12.19 -1.60
N SER A 70 -2.86 13.15 -0.84
CA SER A 70 -4.31 13.29 -0.61
C SER A 70 -5.05 13.76 -1.86
N GLY A 71 -4.49 14.74 -2.57
CA GLY A 71 -5.07 15.25 -3.81
C GLY A 71 -5.04 14.20 -4.92
N SER A 72 -3.92 13.50 -5.09
CA SER A 72 -3.80 12.39 -6.04
C SER A 72 -4.84 11.29 -5.76
N ARG A 73 -5.05 10.92 -4.50
CA ARG A 73 -6.11 9.95 -4.13
C ARG A 73 -7.51 10.43 -4.48
N ALA A 74 -7.83 11.71 -4.29
CA ALA A 74 -9.14 12.25 -4.64
C ALA A 74 -9.34 12.30 -6.16
N TYR A 75 -8.32 12.69 -6.92
CA TYR A 75 -8.33 12.65 -8.38
C TYR A 75 -8.58 11.23 -8.90
N THR A 76 -7.83 10.26 -8.38
CA THR A 76 -7.92 8.85 -8.77
C THR A 76 -9.31 8.26 -8.48
N ARG A 77 -9.89 8.50 -7.30
CA ARG A 77 -11.25 8.05 -6.98
C ARG A 77 -12.30 8.65 -7.92
N THR A 78 -12.13 9.90 -8.29
CA THR A 78 -13.02 10.55 -9.25
C THR A 78 -12.91 9.94 -10.64
N LEU A 79 -11.67 9.53 -11.05
CA LEU A 79 -11.49 8.77 -12.28
C LEU A 79 -12.18 7.40 -12.23
N PHE A 80 -12.10 6.70 -11.10
CA PHE A 80 -12.81 5.43 -10.91
C PHE A 80 -14.32 5.61 -11.07
N PHE A 81 -14.87 6.65 -10.47
CA PHE A 81 -16.30 6.96 -10.57
C PHE A 81 -16.73 7.23 -12.01
N VAL A 82 -15.94 8.03 -12.75
CA VAL A 82 -16.21 8.32 -14.16
C VAL A 82 -16.04 7.06 -15.03
N LEU A 83 -15.04 6.20 -14.74
CA LEU A 83 -14.88 4.90 -15.41
C LEU A 83 -16.11 4.01 -15.20
N CYS A 84 -16.57 3.85 -13.95
CA CYS A 84 -17.74 3.04 -13.63
C CYS A 84 -19.00 3.55 -14.34
N LYS A 85 -19.22 4.88 -14.36
CA LYS A 85 -20.33 5.49 -15.09
C LYS A 85 -20.22 5.23 -16.61
N ALA A 86 -19.04 5.37 -17.20
CA ALA A 86 -18.82 5.15 -18.63
C ALA A 86 -19.08 3.68 -19.01
N VAL A 87 -18.53 2.73 -18.23
CA VAL A 87 -18.74 1.30 -18.45
C VAL A 87 -20.21 0.91 -18.28
N HIS A 88 -20.87 1.40 -17.22
CA HIS A 88 -22.30 1.14 -17.01
C HIS A 88 -23.17 1.61 -18.18
N LYS A 89 -22.84 2.77 -18.77
CA LYS A 89 -23.55 3.32 -19.93
C LYS A 89 -23.33 2.47 -21.19
N LEU A 90 -22.09 2.06 -21.46
CA LEU A 90 -21.74 1.32 -22.68
C LEU A 90 -22.08 -0.17 -22.61
N PHE A 91 -22.02 -0.75 -21.42
CA PHE A 91 -22.23 -2.17 -21.17
C PHE A 91 -23.19 -2.36 -19.98
N PRO A 92 -24.50 -2.14 -20.16
CA PRO A 92 -25.50 -2.33 -19.11
C PRO A 92 -25.43 -3.73 -18.50
N GLY A 93 -25.47 -3.84 -17.17
CA GLY A 93 -25.35 -5.12 -16.45
C GLY A 93 -23.92 -5.62 -16.26
N SER A 94 -22.91 -4.88 -16.73
CA SER A 94 -21.51 -5.21 -16.47
C SER A 94 -21.11 -4.98 -15.01
N ARG A 95 -20.04 -5.66 -14.57
CA ARG A 95 -19.40 -5.43 -13.28
C ARG A 95 -17.99 -4.88 -13.52
N VAL A 96 -17.65 -3.82 -12.80
CA VAL A 96 -16.31 -3.22 -12.78
C VAL A 96 -15.69 -3.52 -11.44
N VAL A 97 -14.46 -4.00 -11.42
CA VAL A 97 -13.68 -4.18 -10.20
C VAL A 97 -12.39 -3.38 -10.34
N ILE A 98 -12.22 -2.37 -9.50
CA ILE A 98 -10.96 -1.61 -9.40
C ILE A 98 -10.02 -2.42 -8.52
N ASP A 99 -9.05 -3.05 -9.15
CA ASP A 99 -8.36 -4.16 -8.50
C ASP A 99 -7.00 -3.73 -7.91
N ILE A 100 -5.98 -3.62 -8.73
CA ILE A 100 -4.61 -3.47 -8.26
C ILE A 100 -3.90 -2.27 -8.88
N PRO A 101 -3.05 -1.58 -8.10
CA PRO A 101 -2.11 -0.62 -8.66
C PRO A 101 -0.99 -1.37 -9.39
N VAL A 102 -0.86 -1.14 -10.69
CA VAL A 102 0.15 -1.73 -11.55
C VAL A 102 0.57 -0.73 -12.61
N SER A 103 1.83 -0.77 -13.02
CA SER A 103 2.33 0.05 -14.14
C SER A 103 2.06 1.56 -14.02
N ASN A 104 2.17 2.12 -12.80
CA ASN A 104 1.83 3.51 -12.49
C ASN A 104 0.38 3.90 -12.87
N GLY A 105 -0.52 2.95 -12.79
CA GLY A 105 -1.97 3.07 -12.99
C GLY A 105 -2.70 2.03 -12.17
N TYR A 106 -3.90 1.67 -12.62
CA TYR A 106 -4.75 0.67 -11.95
C TYR A 106 -5.29 -0.33 -12.96
N TYR A 107 -5.08 -1.60 -12.68
CA TYR A 107 -5.77 -2.66 -13.40
C TYR A 107 -7.23 -2.71 -12.94
N CYS A 108 -8.12 -2.76 -13.92
CA CYS A 108 -9.55 -2.86 -13.70
C CYS A 108 -10.07 -4.12 -14.41
N ASP A 109 -10.64 -5.06 -13.64
CA ASP A 109 -11.31 -6.24 -14.17
C ASP A 109 -12.74 -5.84 -14.62
N LEU A 110 -13.00 -5.96 -15.90
CA LEU A 110 -14.29 -5.64 -16.50
C LEU A 110 -15.01 -6.90 -16.94
N ARG A 111 -16.12 -7.20 -16.30
CA ARG A 111 -16.96 -8.37 -16.61
C ARG A 111 -18.16 -7.94 -17.44
N ILE A 112 -17.97 -7.90 -18.76
CA ILE A 112 -18.96 -7.47 -19.75
C ILE A 112 -19.64 -8.63 -20.47
N GLY A 113 -19.50 -9.87 -19.94
CA GLY A 113 -20.10 -11.08 -20.53
C GLY A 113 -19.33 -11.69 -21.72
N ARG A 114 -18.26 -11.04 -22.17
CA ARG A 114 -17.31 -11.49 -23.21
C ARG A 114 -15.91 -10.93 -22.97
N PRO A 115 -14.87 -11.46 -23.64
CA PRO A 115 -13.54 -10.87 -23.56
C PRO A 115 -13.54 -9.42 -24.02
N LEU A 116 -12.80 -8.58 -23.30
CA LEU A 116 -12.62 -7.16 -23.60
C LEU A 116 -11.69 -7.01 -24.84
N THR A 117 -12.03 -6.08 -25.73
CA THR A 117 -11.25 -5.76 -26.94
C THR A 117 -10.54 -4.41 -26.81
N VAL A 118 -9.64 -4.10 -27.74
CA VAL A 118 -8.99 -2.78 -27.83
C VAL A 118 -10.02 -1.69 -28.21
N ASP A 119 -11.01 -2.04 -29.02
CA ASP A 119 -12.08 -1.11 -29.42
C ASP A 119 -12.98 -0.77 -28.23
N ASP A 120 -13.24 -1.72 -27.34
CA ASP A 120 -13.97 -1.47 -26.09
C ASP A 120 -13.21 -0.48 -25.19
N ALA A 121 -11.90 -0.67 -25.04
CA ALA A 121 -11.06 0.25 -24.26
C ALA A 121 -11.08 1.67 -24.87
N THR A 122 -11.07 1.75 -26.18
CA THR A 122 -11.16 3.02 -26.92
C THR A 122 -12.52 3.69 -26.72
N ALA A 123 -13.60 2.92 -26.81
CA ALA A 123 -14.97 3.41 -26.58
C ALA A 123 -15.16 3.91 -25.14
N ILE A 124 -14.66 3.17 -24.16
CA ILE A 124 -14.68 3.56 -22.75
C ILE A 124 -13.92 4.88 -22.55
N ARG A 125 -12.71 5.00 -23.11
CA ARG A 125 -11.92 6.24 -23.04
C ARG A 125 -12.67 7.43 -23.63
N GLN A 126 -13.32 7.26 -24.78
CA GLN A 126 -14.11 8.31 -25.45
C GLN A 126 -15.31 8.73 -24.62
N GLU A 127 -16.03 7.77 -24.01
CA GLU A 127 -17.17 8.09 -23.14
C GLU A 127 -16.71 8.79 -21.86
N MET A 128 -15.62 8.36 -21.23
CA MET A 128 -15.04 9.07 -20.09
C MET A 128 -14.69 10.52 -20.46
N GLN A 129 -14.06 10.73 -21.64
CA GLN A 129 -13.74 12.07 -22.12
C GLN A 129 -15.02 12.90 -22.37
N SER A 130 -16.07 12.29 -22.88
CA SER A 130 -17.37 12.93 -23.06
C SER A 130 -17.96 13.40 -21.72
N ILE A 131 -17.89 12.55 -20.69
CA ILE A 131 -18.33 12.90 -19.33
C ILE A 131 -17.53 14.08 -18.77
N VAL A 132 -16.22 14.06 -18.94
CA VAL A 132 -15.32 15.15 -18.49
C VAL A 132 -15.65 16.46 -19.21
N ASN A 133 -15.82 16.44 -20.53
CA ASN A 133 -16.10 17.62 -21.34
C ASN A 133 -17.44 18.27 -21.02
N ARG A 134 -18.40 17.51 -20.50
CA ARG A 134 -19.71 18.03 -20.06
C ARG A 134 -19.64 18.79 -18.74
N ALA A 135 -18.51 18.80 -18.03
CA ALA A 135 -18.29 19.53 -16.79
C ALA A 135 -19.38 19.28 -15.73
N ILE A 136 -19.68 18.01 -15.48
CA ILE A 136 -20.79 17.60 -14.61
C ILE A 136 -20.42 17.81 -13.13
N PRO A 137 -21.27 18.50 -12.34
CA PRO A 137 -21.09 18.58 -10.90
C PRO A 137 -21.16 17.22 -10.23
N ILE A 138 -20.21 16.93 -9.34
CA ILE A 138 -20.20 15.72 -8.50
C ILE A 138 -20.86 16.10 -7.18
N ARG A 139 -22.05 15.57 -6.93
CA ARG A 139 -22.83 15.86 -5.73
C ARG A 139 -22.49 14.89 -4.62
N ARG A 140 -22.34 15.39 -3.41
CA ARG A 140 -22.11 14.62 -2.19
C ARG A 140 -23.38 14.59 -1.36
N HIS A 141 -23.81 13.42 -0.99
CA HIS A 141 -24.98 13.18 -0.15
C HIS A 141 -24.58 12.48 1.15
N GLU A 142 -25.30 12.76 2.22
CA GLU A 142 -25.17 12.12 3.51
C GLU A 142 -26.57 11.68 3.97
N VAL A 143 -26.76 10.39 4.17
CA VAL A 143 -28.04 9.78 4.50
C VAL A 143 -27.89 8.78 5.65
N PRO A 144 -28.97 8.41 6.35
CA PRO A 144 -28.93 7.25 7.24
C PRO A 144 -28.40 6.02 6.51
N THR A 145 -27.57 5.22 7.18
CA THR A 145 -26.89 4.08 6.54
C THR A 145 -27.89 3.04 5.99
N GLU A 146 -29.01 2.85 6.65
CA GLU A 146 -30.07 1.94 6.17
C GLU A 146 -30.67 2.38 4.83
N GLU A 147 -30.82 3.70 4.62
CA GLU A 147 -31.28 4.25 3.35
C GLU A 147 -30.24 4.02 2.25
N ALA A 148 -28.95 4.23 2.56
CA ALA A 148 -27.85 3.94 1.63
C ALA A 148 -27.81 2.44 1.26
N ILE A 149 -27.98 1.54 2.21
CA ILE A 149 -28.03 0.09 1.99
C ILE A 149 -29.16 -0.26 1.01
N ALA A 150 -30.37 0.19 1.29
CA ALA A 150 -31.54 -0.06 0.42
C ALA A 150 -31.32 0.48 -1.00
N MET A 151 -30.72 1.67 -1.11
CA MET A 151 -30.37 2.27 -2.39
C MET A 151 -29.34 1.43 -3.15
N PHE A 152 -28.23 1.03 -2.53
CA PHE A 152 -27.20 0.22 -3.19
C PHE A 152 -27.71 -1.16 -3.60
N GLU A 153 -28.58 -1.79 -2.82
CA GLU A 153 -29.24 -3.03 -3.22
C GLU A 153 -30.11 -2.87 -4.46
N LYS A 154 -30.89 -1.79 -4.50
CA LYS A 154 -31.73 -1.45 -5.67
C LYS A 154 -30.90 -1.24 -6.94
N TYR A 155 -29.68 -0.71 -6.82
CA TYR A 155 -28.77 -0.50 -7.95
C TYR A 155 -27.86 -1.73 -8.22
N GLY A 156 -28.01 -2.84 -7.46
CA GLY A 156 -27.22 -4.06 -7.65
C GLY A 156 -25.81 -4.04 -7.07
N HIS A 157 -25.48 -3.03 -6.23
CA HIS A 157 -24.19 -2.93 -5.53
C HIS A 157 -24.24 -3.69 -4.19
N HIS A 158 -24.41 -5.02 -4.27
CA HIS A 158 -24.56 -5.88 -3.08
C HIS A 158 -23.33 -5.89 -2.18
N ASP A 159 -22.15 -5.77 -2.74
CA ASP A 159 -20.86 -5.66 -2.02
C ASP A 159 -20.81 -4.43 -1.10
N LYS A 160 -21.29 -3.27 -1.59
CA LYS A 160 -21.39 -2.04 -0.82
C LYS A 160 -22.43 -2.12 0.27
N ALA A 161 -23.60 -2.67 -0.04
CA ALA A 161 -24.66 -2.90 0.94
C ALA A 161 -24.17 -3.79 2.07
N LEU A 162 -23.47 -4.89 1.74
CA LEU A 162 -22.89 -5.82 2.73
C LEU A 162 -21.81 -5.13 3.58
N LEU A 163 -20.91 -4.36 2.95
CA LEU A 163 -19.90 -3.60 3.68
C LEU A 163 -20.55 -2.66 4.70
N LEU A 164 -21.56 -1.90 4.29
CA LEU A 164 -22.24 -0.94 5.15
C LEU A 164 -22.97 -1.60 6.32
N ARG A 165 -23.62 -2.74 6.10
CA ARG A 165 -24.26 -3.53 7.18
C ARG A 165 -23.29 -3.95 8.26
N THR A 166 -22.05 -4.25 7.89
CA THR A 166 -21.05 -4.80 8.81
C THR A 166 -20.23 -3.72 9.54
N THR A 167 -20.39 -2.44 9.19
CA THR A 167 -19.57 -1.35 9.77
C THR A 167 -20.19 -0.64 10.96
N GLY A 168 -21.48 -0.82 11.24
CA GLY A 168 -22.20 -0.19 12.35
C GLY A 168 -22.30 1.34 12.28
N LYS A 169 -22.06 1.96 11.12
CA LYS A 169 -22.16 3.41 10.93
C LYS A 169 -23.62 3.84 10.87
N LEU A 170 -23.93 4.97 11.51
CA LEU A 170 -25.28 5.54 11.52
C LEU A 170 -25.59 6.30 10.22
N TYR A 171 -24.58 6.96 9.64
CA TYR A 171 -24.70 7.76 8.42
C TYR A 171 -23.65 7.32 7.40
N THR A 172 -24.05 7.35 6.13
CA THR A 172 -23.20 7.01 4.98
C THR A 172 -23.15 8.16 4.00
N LEU A 173 -21.94 8.46 3.52
CA LEU A 173 -21.69 9.41 2.45
C LEU A 173 -21.65 8.67 1.13
N TYR A 174 -22.33 9.21 0.10
CA TYR A 174 -22.19 8.72 -1.27
C TYR A 174 -22.13 9.90 -2.25
N TYR A 175 -21.78 9.59 -3.48
CA TYR A 175 -21.63 10.57 -4.54
C TYR A 175 -22.57 10.27 -5.72
N ASP A 176 -22.97 11.32 -6.43
CA ASP A 176 -23.87 11.29 -7.57
C ASP A 176 -23.30 12.09 -8.76
N ILE A 177 -23.31 11.46 -9.95
CA ILE A 177 -23.05 12.10 -11.24
C ILE A 177 -24.27 11.83 -12.13
N GLU A 178 -25.20 12.78 -12.24
CA GLU A 178 -26.42 12.66 -13.09
C GLU A 178 -27.22 11.38 -12.80
N GLY A 179 -27.49 11.08 -11.53
CA GLY A 179 -28.26 9.92 -11.10
C GLY A 179 -27.48 8.60 -11.06
N PHE A 180 -26.23 8.56 -11.52
CA PHE A 180 -25.33 7.44 -11.27
C PHE A 180 -24.70 7.63 -9.90
N VAL A 181 -25.06 6.76 -8.96
CA VAL A 181 -24.64 6.85 -7.54
C VAL A 181 -23.60 5.82 -7.21
N ASP A 182 -22.64 6.21 -6.37
CA ASP A 182 -21.59 5.29 -5.90
C ASP A 182 -21.03 5.71 -4.54
N TYR A 183 -20.35 4.77 -3.88
CA TYR A 183 -19.67 4.95 -2.63
C TYR A 183 -18.16 4.93 -2.82
N PHE A 184 -17.47 5.98 -2.33
CA PHE A 184 -16.01 6.01 -2.29
C PHE A 184 -15.49 6.42 -0.92
N TYR A 185 -14.49 5.70 -0.45
CA TYR A 185 -13.82 5.99 0.80
C TYR A 185 -12.87 7.20 0.64
N GLY A 186 -13.32 8.37 1.08
CA GLY A 186 -12.53 9.61 1.11
C GLY A 186 -13.09 10.73 0.25
N THR A 187 -12.31 11.81 0.08
CA THR A 187 -12.70 12.99 -0.69
C THR A 187 -12.64 12.75 -2.20
N MET A 188 -13.46 13.47 -2.95
CA MET A 188 -13.50 13.48 -4.42
C MET A 188 -13.45 14.91 -4.95
N LEU A 189 -13.23 15.06 -6.24
CA LEU A 189 -13.36 16.34 -6.96
C LEU A 189 -14.81 16.83 -6.92
N THR A 190 -15.01 18.11 -7.21
CA THR A 190 -16.35 18.73 -7.21
C THR A 190 -17.01 18.71 -8.58
N ASN A 191 -16.21 18.50 -9.64
CA ASN A 191 -16.68 18.56 -11.02
C ASN A 191 -15.83 17.64 -11.91
N THR A 192 -16.45 16.99 -12.88
CA THR A 192 -15.75 16.08 -13.79
C THR A 192 -14.73 16.79 -14.68
N ALA A 193 -14.90 18.07 -15.01
CA ALA A 193 -13.95 18.86 -15.81
C ALA A 193 -12.57 19.02 -15.13
N GLN A 194 -12.47 18.76 -13.83
CA GLN A 194 -11.18 18.78 -13.13
C GLN A 194 -10.29 17.58 -13.47
N LEU A 195 -10.81 16.56 -14.15
CA LEU A 195 -10.07 15.40 -14.64
C LEU A 195 -9.38 15.72 -15.98
N THR A 196 -8.30 16.46 -15.92
CA THR A 196 -7.62 17.02 -17.11
C THR A 196 -6.80 16.00 -17.89
N LEU A 197 -6.33 14.94 -17.25
CA LEU A 197 -5.45 13.95 -17.89
C LEU A 197 -5.70 12.54 -17.33
N PHE A 198 -5.93 11.58 -18.22
CA PHE A 198 -6.00 10.15 -17.90
C PHE A 198 -5.78 9.32 -19.17
N GLY A 199 -5.45 8.04 -18.99
CA GLY A 199 -5.37 7.07 -20.08
C GLY A 199 -6.19 5.83 -19.76
N VAL A 200 -6.74 5.20 -20.80
CA VAL A 200 -7.43 3.91 -20.71
C VAL A 200 -6.91 3.04 -21.82
N GLU A 201 -6.35 1.90 -21.47
CA GLU A 201 -5.70 0.97 -22.40
C GLU A 201 -6.13 -0.47 -22.08
N LYS A 202 -6.20 -1.32 -23.11
CA LYS A 202 -6.35 -2.76 -22.93
C LYS A 202 -5.10 -3.30 -22.24
N TYR A 203 -5.28 -4.05 -21.14
CA TYR A 203 -4.17 -4.63 -20.37
C TYR A 203 -4.54 -6.04 -19.93
N TYR A 204 -3.83 -7.06 -20.39
CA TYR A 204 -4.21 -8.47 -20.27
C TYR A 204 -5.68 -8.70 -20.65
N ASP A 205 -6.49 -9.25 -19.77
CA ASP A 205 -7.93 -9.51 -19.93
C ASP A 205 -8.84 -8.35 -19.50
N GLY A 206 -8.28 -7.32 -18.85
CA GLY A 206 -8.97 -6.12 -18.39
C GLY A 206 -8.47 -4.81 -19.00
N LEU A 207 -8.61 -3.73 -18.22
CA LEU A 207 -8.15 -2.37 -18.56
C LEU A 207 -7.04 -1.92 -17.61
N LEU A 208 -6.13 -1.10 -18.13
CA LEU A 208 -5.25 -0.25 -17.35
C LEU A 208 -5.79 1.19 -17.38
N LEU A 209 -6.22 1.68 -16.23
CA LEU A 209 -6.54 3.09 -16.03
C LEU A 209 -5.27 3.82 -15.59
N ARG A 210 -4.73 4.66 -16.47
CA ARG A 210 -3.52 5.44 -16.21
C ARG A 210 -3.88 6.78 -15.58
N ILE A 211 -3.08 7.18 -14.61
CA ILE A 211 -3.27 8.43 -13.84
C ILE A 211 -2.11 9.40 -14.08
N PRO A 212 -2.31 10.71 -13.82
CA PRO A 212 -1.23 11.68 -13.85
C PRO A 212 -0.12 11.34 -12.85
N SER A 213 1.12 11.62 -13.24
CA SER A 213 2.26 11.52 -12.33
C SER A 213 2.16 12.59 -11.23
N MET A 214 2.32 12.21 -9.96
CA MET A 214 2.37 13.18 -8.85
C MET A 214 3.53 14.18 -8.98
N ARG A 215 4.64 13.78 -9.63
CA ARG A 215 5.80 14.68 -9.84
C ARG A 215 5.56 15.67 -10.98
N ASN A 216 4.82 15.26 -11.99
CA ASN A 216 4.45 16.11 -13.12
C ASN A 216 3.02 15.77 -13.58
N PRO A 217 1.99 16.44 -13.01
CA PRO A 217 0.59 16.18 -13.32
C PRO A 217 0.17 16.42 -14.78
N MET A 218 1.03 17.05 -15.58
CA MET A 218 0.82 17.25 -17.02
C MET A 218 1.22 16.02 -17.85
N GLN A 219 1.73 14.96 -17.21
CA GLN A 219 2.14 13.73 -17.85
C GLN A 219 1.54 12.51 -17.14
N LEU A 220 1.17 11.49 -17.93
CA LEU A 220 0.80 10.20 -17.37
C LEU A 220 2.03 9.52 -16.77
N GLY A 221 1.83 8.72 -15.73
CA GLY A 221 2.86 7.85 -15.19
C GLY A 221 3.45 6.96 -16.29
N THR A 222 4.75 6.70 -16.22
CA THR A 222 5.45 5.84 -17.20
C THR A 222 4.87 4.43 -17.17
N LEU A 223 4.58 3.89 -18.35
CA LEU A 223 4.15 2.50 -18.49
C LEU A 223 5.35 1.58 -18.17
N ILE A 224 5.21 0.76 -17.13
CA ILE A 224 6.21 -0.22 -16.72
C ILE A 224 5.55 -1.59 -16.77
N ARG A 225 6.11 -2.51 -17.56
CA ARG A 225 5.60 -3.87 -17.62
C ARG A 225 5.97 -4.61 -16.34
N GLN A 226 4.98 -5.20 -15.67
CA GLN A 226 5.12 -5.87 -14.36
C GLN A 226 4.39 -7.21 -14.41
N ASP A 227 4.90 -8.12 -15.24
CA ASP A 227 4.25 -9.41 -15.52
C ASP A 227 4.21 -10.31 -14.28
N LYS A 228 5.33 -10.42 -13.56
CA LYS A 228 5.42 -11.26 -12.35
C LYS A 228 4.57 -10.71 -11.21
N MET A 229 4.53 -9.38 -11.08
CA MET A 229 3.65 -8.73 -10.11
C MET A 229 2.18 -9.01 -10.45
N PHE A 230 1.79 -8.96 -11.71
CA PHE A 230 0.43 -9.28 -12.16
C PHE A 230 0.08 -10.74 -11.89
N GLU A 231 0.99 -11.69 -12.17
CA GLU A 231 0.78 -13.12 -11.90
C GLU A 231 0.51 -13.43 -10.43
N ILE A 232 1.27 -12.83 -9.49
CA ILE A 232 1.06 -13.06 -8.05
C ILE A 232 -0.30 -12.51 -7.59
N PHE A 233 -0.77 -11.40 -8.14
CA PHE A 233 -2.11 -10.90 -7.87
C PHE A 233 -3.17 -11.88 -8.39
N GLN A 234 -3.03 -12.40 -9.61
CA GLN A 234 -3.96 -13.39 -10.17
C GLN A 234 -3.97 -14.71 -9.35
N GLU A 235 -2.84 -15.12 -8.81
CA GLU A 235 -2.76 -16.27 -7.89
C GLU A 235 -3.61 -16.02 -6.64
N HIS A 236 -3.48 -14.85 -6.02
CA HIS A 236 -4.24 -14.49 -4.83
C HIS A 236 -5.73 -14.31 -5.10
N HIS A 237 -6.13 -13.79 -6.25
CA HIS A 237 -7.55 -13.74 -6.63
C HIS A 237 -8.16 -15.13 -6.79
N ARG A 238 -7.40 -16.12 -7.28
CA ARG A 238 -7.87 -17.52 -7.27
C ARG A 238 -8.09 -18.03 -5.84
N TRP A 239 -7.19 -17.71 -4.91
CA TRP A 239 -7.34 -18.08 -3.49
C TRP A 239 -8.56 -17.42 -2.85
N GLN A 240 -8.77 -16.14 -3.08
CA GLN A 240 -9.93 -15.40 -2.56
C GLN A 240 -11.26 -15.96 -3.09
N ARG A 241 -11.30 -16.34 -4.36
CA ARG A 241 -12.48 -17.00 -4.93
C ARG A 241 -12.75 -18.36 -4.29
N LEU A 242 -11.72 -19.15 -4.00
CA LEU A 242 -11.85 -20.42 -3.29
C LEU A 242 -12.36 -20.23 -1.86
N LEU A 243 -11.93 -19.17 -1.19
CA LEU A 243 -12.38 -18.82 0.16
C LEU A 243 -13.74 -18.11 0.18
N GLY A 244 -14.26 -17.69 -0.97
CA GLY A 244 -15.50 -16.91 -1.04
C GLY A 244 -15.39 -15.51 -0.42
N MET A 245 -14.17 -14.96 -0.31
CA MET A 245 -13.88 -13.71 0.41
C MET A 245 -13.03 -12.76 -0.44
N SER A 246 -13.67 -11.93 -1.26
CA SER A 246 -12.99 -10.93 -2.08
C SER A 246 -13.09 -9.51 -1.52
N THR A 247 -14.07 -9.24 -0.64
CA THR A 247 -14.31 -7.92 -0.06
C THR A 247 -14.37 -7.95 1.46
N VAL A 248 -14.15 -6.78 2.07
CA VAL A 248 -14.20 -6.62 3.53
C VAL A 248 -15.59 -6.94 4.09
N GLY A 249 -16.66 -6.61 3.35
CA GLY A 249 -18.02 -6.98 3.77
C GLY A 249 -18.19 -8.50 3.93
N MET A 250 -17.72 -9.29 2.95
CA MET A 250 -17.76 -10.76 3.01
C MET A 250 -16.89 -11.30 4.17
N PHE A 251 -15.70 -10.72 4.35
CA PHE A 251 -14.82 -11.08 5.46
C PHE A 251 -15.49 -10.83 6.82
N ASN A 252 -16.04 -9.64 7.03
CA ASN A 252 -16.71 -9.28 8.28
C ASN A 252 -17.91 -10.18 8.57
N GLU A 253 -18.69 -10.52 7.56
CA GLU A 253 -19.82 -11.46 7.68
C GLU A 253 -19.32 -12.83 8.13
N ALA A 254 -18.29 -13.38 7.49
CA ALA A 254 -17.70 -14.66 7.88
C ALA A 254 -17.15 -14.64 9.32
N VAL A 255 -16.51 -13.53 9.74
CA VAL A 255 -16.06 -13.35 11.13
C VAL A 255 -17.24 -13.34 12.10
N SER A 256 -18.33 -12.64 11.76
CA SER A 256 -19.54 -12.61 12.60
C SER A 256 -20.22 -13.97 12.76
N GLN A 257 -20.04 -14.85 11.78
CA GLN A 257 -20.52 -16.24 11.78
C GLN A 257 -19.58 -17.22 12.50
N GLY A 258 -18.44 -16.73 13.03
CA GLY A 258 -17.48 -17.53 13.80
C GLY A 258 -16.40 -18.23 12.97
N HIS A 259 -16.25 -17.92 11.67
CA HIS A 259 -15.29 -18.56 10.77
C HIS A 259 -13.87 -17.97 10.84
N ALA A 260 -13.57 -17.07 11.80
CA ALA A 260 -12.25 -16.40 11.88
C ALA A 260 -11.08 -17.39 11.94
N THR A 261 -11.17 -18.45 12.77
CA THR A 261 -10.11 -19.46 12.91
C THR A 261 -9.90 -20.25 11.64
N GLU A 262 -10.95 -20.59 10.91
CA GLU A 262 -10.86 -21.30 9.63
C GLU A 262 -10.16 -20.43 8.58
N ILE A 263 -10.51 -19.15 8.50
CA ILE A 263 -9.86 -18.18 7.59
C ILE A 263 -8.36 -18.07 7.89
N ILE A 264 -7.97 -17.98 9.16
CA ILE A 264 -6.58 -17.96 9.59
C ILE A 264 -5.86 -19.24 9.12
N ASN A 265 -6.40 -20.41 9.46
CA ASN A 265 -5.76 -21.69 9.17
C ASN A 265 -5.57 -21.91 7.66
N VAL A 266 -6.57 -21.61 6.84
CA VAL A 266 -6.47 -21.78 5.39
C VAL A 266 -5.48 -20.77 4.80
N SER A 267 -5.48 -19.52 5.25
CA SER A 267 -4.55 -18.49 4.78
C SER A 267 -3.09 -18.84 5.11
N GLU A 268 -2.83 -19.33 6.33
CA GLU A 268 -1.50 -19.78 6.75
C GLU A 268 -1.03 -21.00 5.96
N ALA A 269 -1.93 -21.97 5.72
CA ALA A 269 -1.60 -23.16 4.93
C ALA A 269 -1.28 -22.82 3.47
N LEU A 270 -2.02 -21.88 2.85
CA LEU A 270 -1.75 -21.40 1.49
C LEU A 270 -0.39 -20.71 1.41
N GLN A 271 -0.04 -19.91 2.40
CA GLN A 271 1.25 -19.24 2.46
C GLN A 271 2.40 -20.23 2.67
N GLU A 272 2.23 -21.22 3.56
CA GLU A 272 3.24 -22.27 3.78
C GLU A 272 3.45 -23.10 2.52
N LYS A 273 2.38 -23.49 1.82
CA LYS A 273 2.45 -24.19 0.54
C LYS A 273 3.28 -23.42 -0.50
N LYS A 274 3.13 -22.09 -0.56
CA LYS A 274 3.91 -21.24 -1.49
C LYS A 274 5.40 -21.22 -1.12
N ILE A 275 5.73 -21.09 0.17
CA ILE A 275 7.12 -21.11 0.64
C ILE A 275 7.77 -22.47 0.37
N ALA A 276 7.05 -23.57 0.64
CA ALA A 276 7.52 -24.92 0.34
C ALA A 276 7.81 -25.10 -1.16
N HIS A 277 6.92 -24.60 -2.02
CA HIS A 277 7.14 -24.63 -3.47
C HIS A 277 8.39 -23.87 -3.91
N ILE A 278 8.63 -22.69 -3.35
CA ILE A 278 9.86 -21.91 -3.61
C ILE A 278 11.10 -22.71 -3.17
N ALA A 279 11.07 -23.35 -2.01
CA ALA A 279 12.17 -24.18 -1.54
C ALA A 279 12.43 -25.41 -2.43
N GLU A 280 11.36 -26.03 -2.95
CA GLU A 280 11.47 -27.12 -3.93
C GLU A 280 12.09 -26.66 -5.27
N GLU A 281 11.71 -25.47 -5.76
CA GLU A 281 12.31 -24.89 -6.97
C GLU A 281 13.81 -24.63 -6.79
N ILE A 282 14.21 -24.12 -5.61
CA ILE A 282 15.63 -23.92 -5.27
C ILE A 282 16.37 -25.25 -5.24
N SER A 283 15.78 -26.28 -4.60
CA SER A 283 16.43 -27.60 -4.45
C SER A 283 16.64 -28.32 -5.79
N LYS A 284 15.79 -28.05 -6.79
CA LYS A 284 15.93 -28.62 -8.14
C LYS A 284 17.02 -27.94 -8.98
N ARG A 285 17.52 -26.77 -8.56
CA ARG A 285 18.58 -26.03 -9.27
C ARG A 285 19.92 -26.22 -8.54
N GLU A 286 20.65 -27.29 -8.85
CA GLU A 286 21.91 -27.65 -8.19
C GLU A 286 23.00 -26.56 -8.23
N SER A 287 22.91 -25.65 -9.23
CA SER A 287 23.82 -24.50 -9.34
C SER A 287 23.60 -23.44 -8.27
N VAL A 288 22.43 -23.37 -7.64
CA VAL A 288 22.11 -22.32 -6.67
C VAL A 288 22.97 -22.47 -5.42
N LYS A 289 23.71 -21.40 -5.11
CA LYS A 289 24.54 -21.27 -3.89
C LYS A 289 24.13 -20.07 -3.04
N MET A 290 23.24 -19.23 -3.57
CA MET A 290 22.77 -18.00 -2.92
C MET A 290 21.30 -17.75 -3.19
N VAL A 291 20.52 -17.56 -2.14
CA VAL A 291 19.14 -17.07 -2.21
C VAL A 291 19.11 -15.63 -1.73
N LEU A 292 18.53 -14.75 -2.55
CA LEU A 292 18.44 -13.32 -2.30
C LEU A 292 16.97 -12.94 -2.06
N ILE A 293 16.63 -12.46 -0.86
CA ILE A 293 15.25 -12.11 -0.49
C ILE A 293 15.15 -10.60 -0.33
N ALA A 294 14.53 -9.94 -1.30
CA ALA A 294 14.27 -8.50 -1.24
C ALA A 294 12.79 -8.20 -1.02
N GLY A 295 12.54 -6.95 -0.70
CA GLY A 295 11.20 -6.39 -0.57
C GLY A 295 11.24 -5.09 0.21
N PRO A 296 10.21 -4.26 0.10
CA PRO A 296 10.19 -2.95 0.73
C PRO A 296 10.11 -3.06 2.26
N SER A 297 10.27 -1.93 2.95
CA SER A 297 10.20 -1.88 4.41
C SER A 297 8.87 -2.45 4.94
N SER A 298 8.93 -3.21 6.04
CA SER A 298 7.78 -3.90 6.67
C SER A 298 7.02 -4.86 5.74
N SER A 299 7.71 -5.43 4.75
CA SER A 299 7.14 -6.46 3.88
C SER A 299 7.19 -7.88 4.47
N GLY A 300 7.83 -8.10 5.62
CA GLY A 300 7.95 -9.42 6.24
C GLY A 300 9.09 -10.28 5.66
N LYS A 301 10.14 -9.65 5.10
CA LYS A 301 11.33 -10.34 4.56
C LYS A 301 11.98 -11.26 5.56
N THR A 302 12.20 -10.76 6.78
CA THR A 302 12.92 -11.50 7.84
C THR A 302 12.19 -12.78 8.21
N THR A 303 10.88 -12.73 8.41
CA THR A 303 10.09 -13.94 8.66
C THR A 303 10.03 -14.86 7.45
N THR A 304 9.93 -14.29 6.24
CA THR A 304 10.00 -15.07 4.98
C THR A 304 11.33 -15.81 4.89
N CYS A 305 12.46 -15.14 5.19
CA CYS A 305 13.79 -15.75 5.23
C CYS A 305 13.83 -16.94 6.19
N LYS A 306 13.32 -16.77 7.41
CA LYS A 306 13.29 -17.82 8.45
C LYS A 306 12.41 -19.01 8.04
N ARG A 307 11.21 -18.76 7.53
CA ARG A 307 10.30 -19.84 7.05
C ARG A 307 10.87 -20.55 5.83
N LEU A 308 11.43 -19.83 4.86
CA LEU A 308 12.09 -20.42 3.70
C LEU A 308 13.31 -21.27 4.12
N SER A 309 14.10 -20.80 5.10
CA SER A 309 15.23 -21.56 5.64
C SER A 309 14.78 -22.90 6.23
N ILE A 310 13.65 -22.95 6.95
CA ILE A 310 13.08 -24.21 7.44
C ILE A 310 12.74 -25.14 6.28
N GLN A 311 12.07 -24.63 5.24
CA GLN A 311 11.69 -25.43 4.08
C GLN A 311 12.90 -25.90 3.26
N LEU A 312 13.99 -25.12 3.21
CA LEU A 312 15.26 -25.57 2.62
C LEU A 312 15.86 -26.75 3.40
N VAL A 313 15.83 -26.69 4.74
CA VAL A 313 16.28 -27.84 5.58
C VAL A 313 15.42 -29.08 5.31
N CYS A 314 14.10 -28.93 5.17
CA CYS A 314 13.21 -30.04 4.80
C CYS A 314 13.54 -30.65 3.43
N ASN A 315 14.17 -29.89 2.53
CA ASN A 315 14.66 -30.34 1.23
C ASN A 315 16.16 -30.79 1.26
N GLY A 316 16.74 -30.96 2.44
CA GLY A 316 18.12 -31.40 2.60
C GLY A 316 19.20 -30.34 2.35
N ILE A 317 18.81 -29.06 2.25
CA ILE A 317 19.73 -27.94 2.03
C ILE A 317 19.97 -27.23 3.36
N ARG A 318 21.22 -27.00 3.73
CA ARG A 318 21.57 -26.21 4.92
C ARG A 318 21.64 -24.71 4.56
N PRO A 319 20.71 -23.87 5.05
CA PRO A 319 20.74 -22.44 4.82
C PRO A 319 21.72 -21.74 5.78
N VAL A 320 22.43 -20.74 5.26
CA VAL A 320 23.32 -19.85 6.02
C VAL A 320 22.77 -18.44 5.91
N PRO A 321 22.01 -17.94 6.91
CA PRO A 321 21.29 -16.66 6.80
C PRO A 321 22.22 -15.46 7.07
N ILE A 322 22.04 -14.40 6.27
CA ILE A 322 22.70 -13.09 6.42
C ILE A 322 21.63 -12.00 6.28
N SER A 323 21.60 -11.07 7.25
CA SER A 323 20.78 -9.86 7.15
C SER A 323 21.61 -8.69 6.65
N LEU A 324 21.15 -8.02 5.59
CA LEU A 324 21.78 -6.79 5.10
C LEU A 324 21.65 -5.62 6.07
N ASP A 325 20.68 -5.66 6.97
CA ASP A 325 20.50 -4.63 7.99
C ASP A 325 21.69 -4.57 8.96
N ASP A 326 22.46 -5.67 9.10
CA ASP A 326 23.67 -5.68 9.91
C ASP A 326 24.89 -5.04 9.21
N TYR A 327 24.80 -4.79 7.91
CA TYR A 327 25.86 -4.18 7.10
C TYR A 327 25.71 -2.66 6.88
N PHE A 328 24.79 -1.97 7.59
CA PHE A 328 24.72 -0.52 7.51
C PHE A 328 26.05 0.12 7.97
N VAL A 329 26.47 1.16 7.25
CA VAL A 329 27.58 2.03 7.70
C VAL A 329 27.15 2.84 8.91
N ASP A 330 28.09 3.38 9.67
CA ASP A 330 27.78 4.31 10.76
C ASP A 330 26.84 5.42 10.26
N ARG A 331 25.87 5.83 11.10
CA ARG A 331 24.84 6.81 10.73
C ARG A 331 25.41 8.08 10.11
N GLU A 332 26.54 8.55 10.63
CA GLU A 332 27.20 9.76 10.15
C GLU A 332 27.75 9.63 8.72
N LEU A 333 28.02 8.39 8.28
CA LEU A 333 28.50 8.05 6.95
C LEU A 333 27.37 7.75 5.95
N THR A 334 26.12 7.67 6.42
CA THR A 334 24.96 7.44 5.55
C THR A 334 24.82 8.56 4.52
N PRO A 335 24.63 8.26 3.22
CA PRO A 335 24.39 9.27 2.20
C PRO A 335 23.22 10.19 2.56
N ARG A 336 23.24 11.41 2.01
CA ARG A 336 22.14 12.36 2.19
C ARG A 336 21.32 12.49 0.92
N ASP A 337 20.02 12.69 1.09
CA ASP A 337 19.08 12.95 0.00
C ASP A 337 19.19 14.42 -0.50
N GLU A 338 18.37 14.77 -1.49
CA GLU A 338 18.33 16.13 -2.08
C GLU A 338 17.93 17.23 -1.07
N LYS A 339 17.34 16.85 0.07
CA LYS A 339 16.94 17.75 1.15
C LYS A 339 18.00 17.86 2.25
N GLY A 340 19.10 17.11 2.13
CA GLY A 340 20.17 17.05 3.12
C GLY A 340 19.88 16.09 4.29
N GLU A 341 18.78 15.32 4.26
CA GLU A 341 18.44 14.31 5.25
C GLU A 341 19.14 12.98 4.94
N TYR A 342 19.35 12.13 5.95
CA TYR A 342 19.97 10.82 5.75
C TYR A 342 19.09 9.91 4.87
N ASP A 343 19.63 9.41 3.75
CA ASP A 343 18.99 8.44 2.86
C ASP A 343 19.32 7.00 3.31
N PHE A 344 18.62 6.52 4.33
CA PHE A 344 18.77 5.14 4.83
C PHE A 344 18.28 4.08 3.85
N GLU A 345 17.52 4.45 2.83
CA GLU A 345 17.07 3.54 1.79
C GLU A 345 18.06 3.41 0.62
N SER A 346 19.15 4.19 0.62
CA SER A 346 20.21 4.10 -0.38
C SER A 346 21.00 2.81 -0.24
N ILE A 347 21.37 2.17 -1.37
CA ILE A 347 22.29 1.02 -1.35
C ILE A 347 23.66 1.38 -0.76
N HIS A 348 24.08 2.62 -0.93
CA HIS A 348 25.34 3.13 -0.39
C HIS A 348 25.29 3.44 1.12
N ALA A 349 24.14 3.23 1.77
CA ALA A 349 24.04 3.14 3.22
C ALA A 349 24.58 1.81 3.77
N LEU A 350 24.84 0.83 2.88
CA LEU A 350 25.46 -0.45 3.23
C LEU A 350 26.97 -0.40 3.00
N ASN A 351 27.73 -1.12 3.82
CA ASN A 351 29.14 -1.39 3.62
C ASN A 351 29.33 -2.50 2.57
N LEU A 352 29.20 -2.11 1.29
CA LEU A 352 29.27 -3.05 0.16
C LEU A 352 30.65 -3.71 0.05
N GLU A 353 31.71 -3.01 0.41
CA GLU A 353 33.08 -3.54 0.38
C GLU A 353 33.23 -4.68 1.38
N LEU A 354 32.82 -4.48 2.64
CA LEU A 354 32.87 -5.50 3.68
C LEU A 354 31.98 -6.70 3.28
N LEU A 355 30.76 -6.44 2.80
CA LEU A 355 29.85 -7.51 2.38
C LEU A 355 30.48 -8.36 1.28
N ASN A 356 30.95 -7.76 0.18
CA ASN A 356 31.51 -8.52 -0.93
C ASN A 356 32.80 -9.25 -0.56
N LYS A 357 33.64 -8.66 0.30
CA LYS A 357 34.82 -9.35 0.86
C LYS A 357 34.42 -10.61 1.63
N GLN A 358 33.45 -10.48 2.54
CA GLN A 358 32.99 -11.62 3.36
C GLN A 358 32.26 -12.69 2.53
N LEU A 359 31.46 -12.30 1.53
CA LEU A 359 30.87 -13.25 0.59
C LEU A 359 31.93 -14.06 -0.16
N ALA A 360 32.97 -13.40 -0.68
CA ALA A 360 34.08 -14.10 -1.34
C ALA A 360 34.81 -15.06 -0.40
N GLN A 361 35.01 -14.71 0.86
CA GLN A 361 35.61 -15.56 1.88
C GLN A 361 34.73 -16.79 2.19
N LEU A 362 33.42 -16.57 2.39
CA LEU A 362 32.45 -17.64 2.64
C LEU A 362 32.41 -18.66 1.50
N PHE A 363 32.41 -18.20 0.23
CA PHE A 363 32.44 -19.08 -0.94
C PHE A 363 33.75 -19.92 -1.04
N ARG A 364 34.84 -19.44 -0.44
CA ARG A 364 36.09 -20.24 -0.29
C ARG A 364 36.07 -21.16 0.93
N GLY A 365 35.00 -21.17 1.73
CA GLY A 365 34.90 -21.94 2.97
C GLY A 365 35.71 -21.35 4.12
N GLU A 366 36.07 -20.06 4.04
CA GLU A 366 36.76 -19.34 5.13
C GLU A 366 35.77 -18.96 6.23
N GLU A 367 36.26 -18.82 7.46
CA GLU A 367 35.46 -18.30 8.58
C GLU A 367 35.49 -16.77 8.55
N VAL A 368 34.32 -16.15 8.69
CA VAL A 368 34.14 -14.68 8.79
C VAL A 368 33.42 -14.33 10.08
N GLU A 369 33.73 -13.18 10.65
CA GLU A 369 32.94 -12.60 11.74
C GLU A 369 31.96 -11.58 11.15
N LEU A 370 30.65 -11.81 11.34
CA LEU A 370 29.61 -10.94 10.83
C LEU A 370 29.57 -9.60 11.60
N PRO A 371 29.30 -8.47 10.94
CA PRO A 371 29.01 -7.23 11.64
C PRO A 371 27.63 -7.29 12.32
N LYS A 372 27.37 -6.34 13.22
CA LYS A 372 26.05 -6.08 13.81
C LYS A 372 25.79 -4.59 13.82
N TYR A 373 24.64 -4.16 13.30
CA TYR A 373 24.27 -2.76 13.34
C TYR A 373 23.38 -2.46 14.55
N ASN A 374 23.79 -1.48 15.36
CA ASN A 374 23.04 -1.02 16.51
C ASN A 374 22.19 0.20 16.11
N PHE A 375 20.89 -0.01 15.86
CA PHE A 375 19.95 1.02 15.42
C PHE A 375 19.78 2.17 16.41
N ILE A 376 19.92 1.91 17.71
CA ILE A 376 19.80 2.94 18.76
C ILE A 376 21.01 3.85 18.70
N LYS A 377 22.21 3.28 18.74
CA LYS A 377 23.47 4.04 18.68
C LYS A 377 23.77 4.59 17.27
N GLY A 378 23.23 3.97 16.22
CA GLY A 378 23.55 4.27 14.82
C GLY A 378 24.98 3.89 14.44
N LYS A 379 25.50 2.79 14.95
CA LYS A 379 26.89 2.31 14.77
C LYS A 379 26.93 0.86 14.34
N SER A 380 27.89 0.54 13.45
CA SER A 380 28.29 -0.81 13.12
C SER A 380 29.27 -1.31 14.19
N GLU A 381 29.01 -2.50 14.73
CA GLU A 381 29.78 -3.10 15.81
C GLU A 381 30.20 -4.53 15.38
N GLN A 382 31.21 -5.11 15.99
CA GLN A 382 31.53 -6.52 15.83
C GLN A 382 30.48 -7.34 16.59
N SER A 383 29.92 -8.38 15.93
CA SER A 383 28.88 -9.21 16.55
C SER A 383 29.41 -10.31 17.45
N GLY A 384 30.67 -10.71 17.27
CA GLY A 384 31.26 -11.92 17.83
C GLY A 384 30.73 -13.22 17.19
N VAL A 385 29.79 -13.11 16.23
CA VAL A 385 29.22 -14.28 15.54
C VAL A 385 30.10 -14.68 14.37
N LYS A 386 30.70 -15.87 14.47
CA LYS A 386 31.52 -16.45 13.39
C LYS A 386 30.70 -17.36 12.52
N MET A 387 30.90 -17.26 11.21
CA MET A 387 30.19 -18.02 10.20
C MET A 387 31.14 -18.63 9.19
N ARG A 388 30.82 -19.85 8.73
CA ARG A 388 31.55 -20.59 7.69
C ARG A 388 30.57 -21.35 6.82
N MET A 389 30.80 -21.38 5.53
CA MET A 389 30.07 -22.25 4.59
C MET A 389 30.81 -23.60 4.43
N HIS A 390 30.01 -24.67 4.37
CA HIS A 390 30.47 -26.00 4.01
C HIS A 390 29.98 -26.40 2.63
N PRO A 391 30.57 -27.41 1.98
CA PRO A 391 30.04 -27.94 0.73
C PRO A 391 28.57 -28.34 0.86
N GLY A 392 27.74 -27.84 -0.03
CA GLY A 392 26.28 -28.06 -0.03
C GLY A 392 25.46 -27.00 0.72
N ASP A 393 26.10 -26.09 1.46
CA ASP A 393 25.39 -24.97 2.09
C ASP A 393 24.94 -23.95 1.05
N VAL A 394 23.84 -23.25 1.34
CA VAL A 394 23.29 -22.16 0.53
C VAL A 394 23.18 -20.90 1.39
N LEU A 395 23.78 -19.79 0.94
CA LEU A 395 23.62 -18.49 1.57
C LEU A 395 22.18 -18.00 1.36
N VAL A 396 21.56 -17.48 2.43
CA VAL A 396 20.22 -16.85 2.35
C VAL A 396 20.36 -15.42 2.85
N ILE A 397 20.40 -14.48 1.91
CA ILE A 397 20.63 -13.05 2.19
C ILE A 397 19.29 -12.32 2.10
N GLU A 398 18.89 -11.67 3.18
CA GLU A 398 17.69 -10.84 3.19
C GLU A 398 18.01 -9.37 3.40
N GLY A 399 17.28 -8.49 2.71
CA GLY A 399 17.34 -7.05 2.87
C GLY A 399 16.68 -6.30 1.73
N ILE A 400 16.48 -5.00 1.90
CA ILE A 400 15.77 -4.17 0.92
C ILE A 400 16.47 -4.14 -0.46
N HIS A 401 17.80 -4.30 -0.49
CA HIS A 401 18.64 -4.23 -1.69
C HIS A 401 19.01 -5.59 -2.29
N ALA A 402 18.51 -6.71 -1.74
CA ALA A 402 18.96 -8.03 -2.15
C ALA A 402 18.76 -8.35 -3.66
N LEU A 403 17.81 -7.69 -4.34
CA LEU A 403 17.60 -7.84 -5.78
C LEU A 403 18.28 -6.75 -6.63
N ASN A 404 18.96 -5.78 -6.01
CA ASN A 404 19.74 -4.80 -6.75
C ASN A 404 21.00 -5.47 -7.32
N PRO A 405 21.24 -5.44 -8.65
CA PRO A 405 22.41 -6.09 -9.25
C PRO A 405 23.75 -5.60 -8.71
N GLU A 406 23.83 -4.34 -8.26
CA GLU A 406 25.05 -3.75 -7.68
C GLU A 406 25.51 -4.48 -6.43
N LEU A 407 24.58 -5.01 -5.62
CA LEU A 407 24.88 -5.67 -4.35
C LEU A 407 25.83 -6.86 -4.51
N THR A 408 25.62 -7.66 -5.56
CA THR A 408 26.33 -8.94 -5.79
C THR A 408 26.86 -9.04 -7.23
N ALA A 409 27.33 -7.91 -7.79
CA ALA A 409 27.80 -7.83 -9.19
C ALA A 409 28.98 -8.79 -9.49
N GLN A 410 29.77 -9.18 -8.47
CA GLN A 410 30.92 -10.06 -8.60
C GLN A 410 30.55 -11.56 -8.60
N ILE A 411 29.29 -11.91 -8.33
CA ILE A 411 28.82 -13.29 -8.24
C ILE A 411 28.01 -13.63 -9.49
N ASP A 412 28.27 -14.80 -10.08
CA ASP A 412 27.57 -15.29 -11.26
C ASP A 412 26.06 -15.40 -10.96
N ASP A 413 25.24 -14.93 -11.91
CA ASP A 413 23.79 -15.00 -11.82
C ASP A 413 23.25 -16.45 -11.81
N ALA A 414 23.95 -17.40 -12.41
CA ALA A 414 23.60 -18.82 -12.39
C ALA A 414 23.63 -19.43 -10.98
N LEU A 415 24.35 -18.82 -10.05
CA LEU A 415 24.44 -19.25 -8.65
C LEU A 415 23.34 -18.67 -7.77
N LYS A 416 22.51 -17.77 -8.29
CA LYS A 416 21.53 -16.98 -7.53
C LYS A 416 20.11 -17.46 -7.77
N TYR A 417 19.29 -17.44 -6.70
CA TYR A 417 17.85 -17.52 -6.76
C TYR A 417 17.26 -16.30 -6.05
N ARG A 418 16.41 -15.54 -6.73
CA ARG A 418 15.91 -14.25 -6.28
C ARG A 418 14.45 -14.34 -5.88
N VAL A 419 14.13 -13.93 -4.64
CA VAL A 419 12.76 -13.89 -4.11
C VAL A 419 12.38 -12.45 -3.78
N TYR A 420 11.28 -11.98 -4.34
CA TYR A 420 10.70 -10.68 -3.96
C TYR A 420 9.52 -10.89 -3.01
N ALA A 421 9.63 -10.41 -1.76
CA ALA A 421 8.63 -10.51 -0.72
C ALA A 421 7.94 -9.16 -0.50
N SER A 422 6.63 -9.09 -0.72
CA SER A 422 5.84 -7.87 -0.51
C SER A 422 4.48 -8.16 0.10
N ALA A 423 3.98 -7.24 0.93
CA ALA A 423 2.67 -7.33 1.56
C ALA A 423 1.56 -6.82 0.62
N LEU A 424 1.31 -7.55 -0.47
CA LEU A 424 0.33 -7.16 -1.48
C LEU A 424 -1.09 -7.36 -0.96
N THR A 425 -1.75 -6.28 -0.57
CA THR A 425 -3.14 -6.34 -0.10
C THR A 425 -4.06 -6.64 -1.28
N THR A 426 -4.71 -7.79 -1.25
CA THR A 426 -5.56 -8.29 -2.34
C THR A 426 -7.05 -8.23 -2.02
N ILE A 427 -7.44 -8.19 -0.75
CA ILE A 427 -8.83 -7.96 -0.35
C ILE A 427 -9.22 -6.51 -0.69
N LEU A 428 -10.40 -6.32 -1.25
CA LEU A 428 -10.96 -5.01 -1.58
C LEU A 428 -11.89 -4.54 -0.47
N LEU A 429 -12.04 -3.24 -0.29
CA LEU A 429 -13.08 -2.71 0.59
C LEU A 429 -14.47 -3.04 0.00
N ASP A 430 -14.64 -2.72 -1.26
CA ASP A 430 -15.73 -3.12 -2.17
C ASP A 430 -15.20 -3.10 -3.62
N ASP A 431 -15.99 -3.44 -4.62
CA ASP A 431 -15.56 -3.57 -6.02
C ASP A 431 -14.87 -2.31 -6.59
N HIS A 432 -15.20 -1.12 -6.07
CA HIS A 432 -14.66 0.15 -6.56
C HIS A 432 -13.62 0.79 -5.63
N ASN A 433 -13.38 0.19 -4.45
CA ASN A 433 -12.46 0.70 -3.44
C ASN A 433 -11.39 -0.34 -3.12
N TYR A 434 -10.26 -0.28 -3.82
CA TYR A 434 -9.08 -1.08 -3.50
C TYR A 434 -8.40 -0.60 -2.20
N ILE A 435 -7.63 -1.48 -1.58
CA ILE A 435 -6.85 -1.17 -0.38
C ILE A 435 -5.37 -1.03 -0.76
N PRO A 436 -4.76 0.15 -0.54
CA PRO A 436 -3.36 0.34 -0.89
C PRO A 436 -2.43 -0.56 -0.05
N THR A 437 -1.55 -1.28 -0.73
CA THR A 437 -0.45 -2.04 -0.08
C THR A 437 0.40 -1.16 0.84
N THR A 438 0.54 0.11 0.50
CA THR A 438 1.26 1.10 1.31
C THR A 438 0.63 1.34 2.68
N ASP A 439 -0.70 1.27 2.78
CA ASP A 439 -1.42 1.47 4.04
C ASP A 439 -1.18 0.28 4.97
N ASN A 440 -1.27 -0.93 4.46
CA ASN A 440 -0.97 -2.13 5.22
C ASN A 440 0.48 -2.12 5.75
N ARG A 441 1.45 -1.80 4.89
CA ARG A 441 2.85 -1.72 5.28
C ARG A 441 3.14 -0.59 6.28
N LEU A 442 2.46 0.55 6.16
CA LEU A 442 2.57 1.64 7.13
C LEU A 442 2.04 1.22 8.50
N LEU A 443 0.91 0.52 8.56
CA LEU A 443 0.35 -0.02 9.79
C LEU A 443 1.29 -1.04 10.44
N ARG A 444 1.82 -2.00 9.67
CA ARG A 444 2.87 -2.93 10.13
C ARG A 444 4.06 -2.18 10.72
N ARG A 445 4.54 -1.15 10.01
CA ARG A 445 5.69 -0.36 10.45
C ARG A 445 5.42 0.40 11.74
N ILE A 446 4.25 1.02 11.90
CA ILE A 446 3.86 1.72 13.12
C ILE A 446 3.92 0.78 14.32
N ILE A 447 3.34 -0.41 14.21
CA ILE A 447 3.33 -1.39 15.31
C ILE A 447 4.75 -1.89 15.62
N ARG A 448 5.55 -2.21 14.60
CA ARG A 448 6.93 -2.68 14.79
C ARG A 448 7.81 -1.60 15.39
N ASP A 449 7.78 -0.39 14.85
CA ASP A 449 8.67 0.70 15.25
C ASP A 449 8.36 1.16 16.69
N ASP A 450 7.10 1.10 17.12
CA ASP A 450 6.69 1.32 18.52
C ASP A 450 7.33 0.27 19.45
N LYS A 451 7.18 -1.01 19.13
CA LYS A 451 7.64 -2.11 19.99
C LYS A 451 9.16 -2.30 20.02
N GLN A 452 9.82 -2.14 18.87
CA GLN A 452 11.23 -2.54 18.69
C GLN A 452 12.19 -1.37 18.58
N ARG A 453 11.72 -0.18 18.23
CA ARG A 453 12.57 0.98 17.92
C ARG A 453 12.26 2.21 18.79
N GLY A 454 11.25 2.14 19.66
CA GLY A 454 10.84 3.24 20.51
C GLY A 454 10.36 4.48 19.72
N CYS A 455 9.86 4.31 18.50
CA CYS A 455 9.37 5.40 17.68
C CYS A 455 7.84 5.48 17.77
N THR A 456 7.31 6.68 17.95
CA THR A 456 5.85 6.90 17.99
C THR A 456 5.22 6.73 16.60
N ALA A 457 3.89 6.54 16.55
CA ALA A 457 3.15 6.53 15.29
C ALA A 457 3.34 7.85 14.51
N LYS A 458 3.42 9.00 15.22
CA LYS A 458 3.74 10.29 14.62
C LYS A 458 5.09 10.27 13.91
N ASP A 459 6.15 9.80 14.57
CA ASP A 459 7.50 9.75 13.99
C ASP A 459 7.54 8.84 12.76
N THR A 460 6.86 7.70 12.81
CA THR A 460 6.79 6.74 11.72
C THR A 460 6.04 7.31 10.51
N ILE A 461 4.90 7.97 10.72
CA ILE A 461 4.14 8.65 9.67
C ILE A 461 4.95 9.79 9.05
N GLY A 462 5.63 10.60 9.87
CA GLY A 462 6.45 11.73 9.39
C GLY A 462 7.58 11.30 8.46
N ARG A 463 8.18 10.13 8.70
CA ARG A 463 9.27 9.55 7.87
C ARG A 463 8.76 8.78 6.65
N TRP A 464 7.47 8.45 6.57
CA TRP A 464 6.94 7.54 5.55
C TRP A 464 7.17 8.04 4.12
N ALA A 465 7.06 9.33 3.89
CA ALA A 465 7.30 9.92 2.57
C ALA A 465 8.74 9.70 2.07
N SER A 466 9.76 9.84 2.95
CA SER A 466 11.16 9.57 2.63
C SER A 466 11.38 8.09 2.32
N VAL A 467 10.82 7.18 3.13
CA VAL A 467 10.87 5.73 2.87
C VAL A 467 10.30 5.41 1.49
N ARG A 468 9.13 5.95 1.15
CA ARG A 468 8.50 5.75 -0.16
C ARG A 468 9.34 6.28 -1.33
N ALA A 469 10.00 7.42 -1.14
CA ALA A 469 10.91 7.97 -2.16
C ALA A 469 12.11 7.04 -2.40
N GLY A 470 12.71 6.52 -1.33
CA GLY A 470 13.81 5.55 -1.41
C GLY A 470 13.40 4.24 -2.05
N GLU A 471 12.23 3.68 -1.70
CA GLU A 471 11.69 2.45 -2.32
C GLU A 471 11.51 2.60 -3.83
N ASN A 472 10.95 3.73 -4.28
CA ASN A 472 10.76 4.03 -5.70
C ASN A 472 12.09 4.13 -6.46
N LYS A 473 13.16 4.57 -5.80
CA LYS A 473 14.49 4.76 -6.40
C LYS A 473 15.31 3.48 -6.38
N TRP A 474 15.29 2.73 -5.28
CA TRP A 474 16.27 1.70 -4.98
C TRP A 474 15.74 0.28 -4.93
N ILE A 475 14.40 0.06 -4.84
CA ILE A 475 13.81 -1.26 -4.62
C ILE A 475 12.90 -1.68 -5.77
N PHE A 476 11.86 -0.89 -6.07
CA PHE A 476 10.87 -1.25 -7.08
C PHE A 476 11.40 -1.39 -8.51
N PRO A 477 12.47 -0.69 -8.95
CA PRO A 477 13.03 -0.93 -10.28
C PRO A 477 13.55 -2.36 -10.47
N TYR A 478 13.87 -3.07 -9.39
CA TYR A 478 14.48 -4.40 -9.44
C TYR A 478 13.53 -5.54 -9.08
N GLN A 479 12.27 -5.25 -8.75
CA GLN A 479 11.33 -6.28 -8.30
C GLN A 479 11.05 -7.36 -9.35
N GLU A 480 11.02 -7.00 -10.64
CA GLU A 480 10.81 -7.96 -11.74
C GLU A 480 12.04 -8.84 -12.02
N ASN A 481 13.21 -8.57 -11.38
CA ASN A 481 14.38 -9.45 -11.43
C ASN A 481 14.20 -10.75 -10.62
N ALA A 482 13.14 -10.84 -9.79
CA ALA A 482 12.89 -12.02 -8.96
C ALA A 482 12.65 -13.29 -9.80
N ASP A 483 13.19 -14.43 -9.36
CA ASP A 483 12.81 -15.76 -9.89
C ASP A 483 11.43 -16.15 -9.35
N ALA A 484 11.13 -15.81 -8.10
CA ALA A 484 9.83 -16.02 -7.47
C ALA A 484 9.33 -14.76 -6.75
N MET A 485 8.03 -14.53 -6.81
CA MET A 485 7.36 -13.52 -5.99
C MET A 485 6.56 -14.17 -4.87
N PHE A 486 6.64 -13.58 -3.68
CA PHE A 486 5.96 -14.05 -2.49
C PHE A 486 5.12 -12.94 -1.87
N ASN A 487 3.80 -13.14 -1.83
CA ASN A 487 2.91 -12.23 -1.12
C ASN A 487 2.87 -12.58 0.37
N THR A 488 3.30 -11.65 1.20
CA THR A 488 3.35 -11.78 2.64
C THR A 488 2.07 -11.31 3.34
N ALA A 489 1.13 -10.68 2.61
CA ALA A 489 -0.13 -10.25 3.18
C ALA A 489 -1.09 -11.42 3.38
N MET A 490 -1.83 -11.38 4.48
CA MET A 490 -2.91 -12.31 4.80
C MET A 490 -4.25 -11.63 4.62
N ILE A 491 -5.26 -12.37 4.17
CA ILE A 491 -6.62 -11.81 3.98
C ILE A 491 -7.20 -11.23 5.27
N TYR A 492 -6.87 -11.83 6.42
CA TYR A 492 -7.34 -11.44 7.75
C TYR A 492 -6.46 -10.40 8.45
N GLU A 493 -5.37 -9.99 7.83
CA GLU A 493 -4.29 -9.24 8.47
C GLU A 493 -4.75 -7.92 9.08
N LEU A 494 -5.47 -7.09 8.30
CA LEU A 494 -5.93 -5.78 8.76
C LEU A 494 -6.88 -5.88 9.95
N ALA A 495 -7.68 -6.94 10.03
CA ALA A 495 -8.53 -7.25 11.17
C ALA A 495 -7.71 -7.65 12.41
N ALA A 496 -6.62 -8.41 12.22
CA ALA A 496 -5.74 -8.85 13.31
C ALA A 496 -4.89 -7.72 13.87
N ILE A 497 -4.34 -6.85 13.03
CA ILE A 497 -3.48 -5.73 13.47
C ILE A 497 -4.27 -4.54 14.02
N LYS A 498 -5.57 -4.44 13.74
CA LYS A 498 -6.44 -3.33 14.12
C LYS A 498 -6.33 -2.99 15.60
N THR A 499 -6.44 -3.99 16.48
CA THR A 499 -6.45 -3.82 17.93
C THR A 499 -5.16 -3.21 18.50
N GLN A 500 -4.03 -3.36 17.79
CA GLN A 500 -2.75 -2.76 18.17
C GLN A 500 -2.49 -1.44 17.45
N ALA A 501 -2.93 -1.31 16.20
CA ALA A 501 -2.69 -0.11 15.40
C ALA A 501 -3.57 1.08 15.83
N GLU A 502 -4.87 0.84 16.14
CA GLU A 502 -5.79 1.93 16.49
C GLU A 502 -5.33 2.75 17.71
N PRO A 503 -4.94 2.15 18.85
CA PRO A 503 -4.47 2.91 19.99
C PRO A 503 -3.21 3.74 19.71
N LEU A 504 -2.29 3.24 18.88
CA LEU A 504 -1.08 3.98 18.48
C LEU A 504 -1.42 5.19 17.60
N LEU A 505 -2.35 5.02 16.66
CA LEU A 505 -2.84 6.10 15.83
C LEU A 505 -3.62 7.15 16.60
N GLU A 506 -4.32 6.76 17.69
CA GLU A 506 -5.05 7.67 18.58
C GLU A 506 -4.14 8.61 19.36
N GLN A 507 -2.92 8.19 19.63
CA GLN A 507 -1.93 9.01 20.33
C GLN A 507 -1.34 10.13 19.47
N VAL A 508 -1.59 10.15 18.15
CA VAL A 508 -1.09 11.21 17.26
C VAL A 508 -1.86 12.50 17.52
N PRO A 509 -1.19 13.59 17.94
CA PRO A 509 -1.85 14.85 18.31
C PRO A 509 -2.57 15.51 17.12
N GLU A 510 -3.75 16.09 17.36
CA GLU A 510 -4.52 16.78 16.33
C GLU A 510 -3.82 18.02 15.73
N ASN A 511 -2.89 18.61 16.45
CA ASN A 511 -2.20 19.84 16.08
C ASN A 511 -0.91 19.63 15.26
N CYS A 512 -0.66 18.43 14.75
CA CYS A 512 0.48 18.12 13.89
C CYS A 512 0.05 17.68 12.48
N ASP A 513 0.97 17.73 11.52
CA ASP A 513 0.68 17.43 10.12
C ASP A 513 0.40 15.94 9.87
N GLU A 514 0.99 15.05 10.67
CA GLU A 514 0.82 13.60 10.62
C GLU A 514 -0.59 13.16 11.02
N TYR A 515 -1.33 14.02 11.74
CA TYR A 515 -2.68 13.70 12.18
C TYR A 515 -3.64 13.38 11.03
N ALA A 516 -3.50 14.06 9.89
CA ALA A 516 -4.33 13.78 8.71
C ALA A 516 -4.26 12.31 8.28
N GLU A 517 -3.05 11.74 8.26
CA GLU A 517 -2.82 10.35 7.86
C GLU A 517 -3.23 9.38 8.97
N ALA A 518 -2.91 9.69 10.24
CA ALA A 518 -3.34 8.90 11.38
C ALA A 518 -4.88 8.79 11.44
N TYR A 519 -5.58 9.91 11.28
CA TYR A 519 -7.04 9.96 11.25
C TYR A 519 -7.63 9.16 10.09
N ARG A 520 -7.01 9.26 8.88
CA ARG A 520 -7.42 8.49 7.71
C ARG A 520 -7.28 6.99 7.95
N LEU A 521 -6.14 6.54 8.49
CA LEU A 521 -5.89 5.13 8.78
C LEU A 521 -6.84 4.57 9.85
N ARG A 522 -7.14 5.35 10.90
CA ARG A 522 -8.15 4.95 11.91
C ARG A 522 -9.53 4.77 11.27
N LYS A 523 -9.98 5.74 10.46
CA LYS A 523 -11.25 5.60 9.73
C LYS A 523 -11.27 4.38 8.82
N PHE A 524 -10.14 4.08 8.18
CA PHE A 524 -9.99 2.91 7.33
C PHE A 524 -10.09 1.60 8.14
N LEU A 525 -9.38 1.48 9.26
CA LEU A 525 -9.47 0.30 10.13
C LEU A 525 -10.89 0.09 10.69
N GLY A 526 -11.67 1.15 10.81
CA GLY A 526 -13.08 1.09 11.23
C GLY A 526 -14.00 0.28 10.30
N TYR A 527 -13.55 -0.11 9.10
CA TYR A 527 -14.31 -1.01 8.22
C TYR A 527 -14.14 -2.49 8.57
N PHE A 528 -13.11 -2.86 9.30
CA PHE A 528 -12.81 -4.25 9.63
C PHE A 528 -13.40 -4.66 10.98
N SER A 529 -14.03 -5.81 11.03
CA SER A 529 -14.30 -6.51 12.28
C SER A 529 -12.98 -7.01 12.86
N ALA A 530 -12.67 -6.65 14.09
CA ALA A 530 -11.46 -7.11 14.75
C ALA A 530 -11.50 -8.62 14.99
N ILE A 531 -10.35 -9.29 14.84
CA ILE A 531 -10.17 -10.68 15.22
C ILE A 531 -9.12 -10.81 16.31
N ASP A 532 -9.26 -11.83 17.15
CA ASP A 532 -8.27 -12.13 18.17
C ASP A 532 -7.02 -12.74 17.54
N HIS A 533 -5.90 -12.05 17.68
CA HIS A 533 -4.61 -12.51 17.19
C HIS A 533 -4.00 -13.67 18.00
N SER A 534 -4.59 -14.06 19.15
CA SER A 534 -4.13 -15.22 19.92
C SER A 534 -4.22 -16.52 19.12
N ALA A 535 -5.19 -16.62 18.20
CA ALA A 535 -5.37 -17.76 17.32
C ALA A 535 -4.31 -17.90 16.21
N LEU A 536 -3.44 -16.90 16.01
CA LEU A 536 -2.40 -16.98 14.99
C LEU A 536 -1.29 -17.97 15.40
N PRO A 537 -0.82 -18.84 14.47
CA PRO A 537 0.32 -19.69 14.74
C PRO A 537 1.55 -18.90 15.19
N PRO A 538 2.41 -19.45 16.06
CA PRO A 538 3.63 -18.75 16.51
C PRO A 538 4.65 -18.54 15.37
N THR A 539 4.53 -19.29 14.27
CA THR A 539 5.33 -19.15 13.04
C THR A 539 4.72 -18.22 12.01
N SER A 540 3.51 -17.66 12.28
CA SER A 540 2.86 -16.70 11.37
C SER A 540 3.75 -15.51 11.10
N LEU A 541 3.76 -15.07 9.85
CA LEU A 541 4.49 -13.87 9.44
C LEU A 541 4.05 -12.63 10.22
N LEU A 542 2.77 -12.54 10.57
CA LEU A 542 2.25 -11.41 11.34
C LEU A 542 2.80 -11.31 12.76
N ARG A 543 3.33 -12.39 13.31
CA ARG A 543 3.96 -12.38 14.63
C ARG A 543 5.21 -11.50 14.70
N GLU A 544 5.88 -11.25 13.58
CA GLU A 544 6.96 -10.24 13.48
C GLU A 544 6.50 -8.87 13.99
N PHE A 545 5.25 -8.52 13.73
CA PHE A 545 4.65 -7.22 14.08
C PHE A 545 3.84 -7.29 15.38
N LEU A 546 3.01 -8.32 15.51
CA LEU A 546 2.09 -8.47 16.65
C LEU A 546 2.77 -8.99 17.92
N GLY A 547 3.94 -9.61 17.79
CA GLY A 547 4.62 -10.29 18.90
C GLY A 547 4.16 -11.74 19.09
N GLY A 548 4.81 -12.47 20.00
CA GLY A 548 4.52 -13.87 20.27
C GLY A 548 5.02 -14.83 19.18
N SER A 549 6.05 -14.42 18.43
CA SER A 549 6.70 -15.29 17.45
C SER A 549 7.57 -16.35 18.13
N SER A 550 7.64 -17.54 17.52
CA SER A 550 8.65 -18.55 17.85
C SER A 550 10.03 -18.23 17.25
N PHE A 551 10.10 -17.25 16.35
CA PHE A 551 11.35 -16.76 15.80
C PHE A 551 11.93 -15.61 16.65
N THR A 552 13.26 -15.56 16.75
CA THR A 552 14.01 -14.44 17.33
C THR A 552 14.31 -13.42 16.23
N TYR A 553 14.10 -12.12 16.48
CA TYR A 553 14.33 -11.02 15.54
C TYR A 553 15.47 -10.11 15.99
#